data_3400c3afba3682e89c60e377166ed4d6
#
_entry.id   3400c3afba3682e89c60e377166ed4d6
#
_cell.length_a   1.000
_cell.length_b   1.000
_cell.length_c   1.000
_cell.angle_alpha   90.00
_cell.angle_beta   90.00
_cell.angle_gamma   90.00
#
_symmetry.space_group_name_H-M   'P 1'
#
loop_
_entity.id
_entity.type
_entity.pdbx_description
1 polymer ?
#
loop_
_entity_poly.entity_id
_entity_poly.type
_entity_poly.pdbx_seq_one_letter_code
_entity_poly.pdbx_strand_id
1 'polypeptide(L)'
;MISLNTITNAVKNAARETGLELVGVAGVGEFPELAHFPEWIEKGRAGEMKYLQARDAEGRLKRASLRHVAPWARSVIVCAVNYNTQQPYSTDASDPGRGWISRYAWSQQDYHDVLLNKLRTVEAKLRTVTQSGVLSNGQAKNEDAGSYCAAELRTWSYVDTGPLVERVYAKYAGVGWIGKNTCILNQQMGSWLFLGVILTSLELKPDLPAPDRCGTCTRCIEACPTDALLGPYQLDATRCISYLTIEKRGEIPEDLREVMGRHVFGCDICQDVCPWNRKAPATGAPEFQPREGLVNPALEWLAEMEAEQFRDRFRGSPIKRTKLSGVRRNALIAIGNSGEGRFVPILEQFLSDEDPVIAEAARWAIEKLRISRGNRKT
;
A
#
# COMPACT_ATOMS: atom_id res chain seq x y z
N MET A 1 -1.98 -15.04 -38.57
CA MET A 1 -2.15 -15.11 -37.08
C MET A 1 -1.36 -14.01 -36.43
N ILE A 2 -2.01 -13.17 -35.62
CA ILE A 2 -1.32 -12.13 -34.85
C ILE A 2 -0.60 -12.84 -33.70
N SER A 3 0.68 -12.56 -33.50
CA SER A 3 1.45 -13.22 -32.45
C SER A 3 1.04 -12.75 -31.05
N LEU A 4 1.17 -13.62 -30.02
CA LEU A 4 0.96 -13.22 -28.62
C LEU A 4 1.81 -12.01 -28.23
N ASN A 5 3.01 -11.89 -28.78
CA ASN A 5 3.87 -10.72 -28.60
C ASN A 5 3.20 -9.42 -29.08
N THR A 6 2.59 -9.43 -30.27
CA THR A 6 1.93 -8.26 -30.83
C THR A 6 0.78 -7.79 -29.95
N ILE A 7 -0.04 -8.73 -29.48
CA ILE A 7 -1.17 -8.46 -28.58
C ILE A 7 -0.66 -7.90 -27.26
N THR A 8 0.31 -8.57 -26.64
CA THR A 8 0.88 -8.14 -25.36
C THR A 8 1.49 -6.74 -25.46
N ASN A 9 2.19 -6.43 -26.55
CA ASN A 9 2.76 -5.11 -26.77
C ASN A 9 1.66 -4.02 -26.96
N ALA A 10 0.59 -4.34 -27.70
CA ALA A 10 -0.53 -3.42 -27.84
C ALA A 10 -1.17 -3.09 -26.50
N VAL A 11 -1.37 -4.09 -25.62
CA VAL A 11 -1.88 -3.90 -24.26
C VAL A 11 -0.96 -3.01 -23.43
N LYS A 12 0.33 -3.29 -23.44
CA LYS A 12 1.32 -2.49 -22.70
C LYS A 12 1.39 -1.04 -23.19
N ASN A 13 1.32 -0.82 -24.49
CA ASN A 13 1.29 0.52 -25.06
C ASN A 13 0.02 1.27 -24.68
N ALA A 14 -1.13 0.61 -24.77
CA ALA A 14 -2.40 1.17 -24.33
C ALA A 14 -2.36 1.60 -22.85
N ALA A 15 -1.72 0.81 -21.99
CA ALA A 15 -1.55 1.16 -20.58
C ALA A 15 -0.62 2.37 -20.40
N ARG A 16 0.52 2.42 -21.08
CA ARG A 16 1.46 3.57 -21.02
C ARG A 16 0.82 4.86 -21.49
N GLU A 17 -0.02 4.82 -22.54
CA GLU A 17 -0.76 5.98 -23.04
C GLU A 17 -1.73 6.56 -22.00
N THR A 18 -2.13 5.81 -20.97
CA THR A 18 -2.94 6.31 -19.86
C THR A 18 -2.10 6.92 -18.73
N GLY A 19 -0.77 6.99 -18.89
CA GLY A 19 0.15 7.48 -17.88
C GLY A 19 0.49 6.44 -16.79
N LEU A 20 0.33 5.14 -17.08
CA LEU A 20 0.85 4.06 -16.24
C LEU A 20 2.32 3.85 -16.61
N GLU A 21 3.23 4.17 -15.67
CA GLU A 21 4.67 4.29 -15.95
C GLU A 21 5.34 2.92 -16.11
N LEU A 22 4.91 1.93 -15.32
CA LEU A 22 5.38 0.55 -15.42
C LEU A 22 4.21 -0.36 -15.75
N VAL A 23 4.42 -1.26 -16.70
CA VAL A 23 3.41 -2.23 -17.13
C VAL A 23 4.08 -3.55 -17.46
N GLY A 24 3.58 -4.62 -16.88
CA GLY A 24 4.02 -5.96 -17.15
C GLY A 24 2.89 -6.99 -17.10
N VAL A 25 3.18 -8.19 -17.56
CA VAL A 25 2.23 -9.30 -17.59
C VAL A 25 2.80 -10.47 -16.81
N ALA A 26 2.04 -10.97 -15.85
CA ALA A 26 2.30 -12.24 -15.17
C ALA A 26 1.33 -13.33 -15.67
N GLY A 27 1.77 -14.58 -15.65
CA GLY A 27 0.87 -15.72 -15.77
C GLY A 27 0.01 -15.92 -14.53
N VAL A 28 -0.91 -16.88 -14.59
CA VAL A 28 -1.80 -17.27 -13.49
C VAL A 28 -1.31 -18.53 -12.75
N GLY A 29 0.01 -18.68 -12.66
CA GLY A 29 0.66 -19.80 -11.97
C GLY A 29 0.57 -19.72 -10.45
N GLU A 30 0.97 -20.79 -9.80
CA GLU A 30 1.26 -20.82 -8.37
C GLU A 30 2.70 -20.36 -8.16
N PHE A 31 2.86 -19.30 -7.39
CA PHE A 31 4.17 -18.72 -7.12
C PHE A 31 4.61 -19.09 -5.68
N PRO A 32 5.91 -19.40 -5.48
CA PRO A 32 6.44 -19.82 -4.17
C PRO A 32 6.09 -18.85 -3.03
N GLU A 33 6.06 -17.55 -3.32
CA GLU A 33 5.73 -16.52 -2.32
C GLU A 33 4.29 -16.64 -1.80
N LEU A 34 3.35 -17.12 -2.61
CA LEU A 34 1.97 -17.32 -2.19
C LEU A 34 1.82 -18.46 -1.18
N ALA A 35 2.72 -19.44 -1.18
CA ALA A 35 2.71 -20.55 -0.22
C ALA A 35 2.96 -20.09 1.22
N HIS A 36 3.62 -18.94 1.42
CA HIS A 36 3.86 -18.36 2.75
C HIS A 36 2.65 -17.63 3.34
N PHE A 37 1.65 -17.27 2.50
CA PHE A 37 0.51 -16.47 2.96
C PHE A 37 -0.38 -17.21 3.99
N PRO A 38 -0.76 -18.49 3.80
CA PRO A 38 -1.52 -19.23 4.81
C PRO A 38 -0.82 -19.29 6.17
N GLU A 39 0.46 -19.64 6.19
CA GLU A 39 1.26 -19.71 7.42
C GLU A 39 1.34 -18.33 8.12
N TRP A 40 1.46 -17.25 7.35
CA TRP A 40 1.50 -15.90 7.88
C TRP A 40 0.17 -15.52 8.56
N ILE A 41 -0.97 -15.94 7.99
CA ILE A 41 -2.31 -15.79 8.58
C ILE A 41 -2.43 -16.63 9.86
N GLU A 42 -2.00 -17.90 9.83
CA GLU A 42 -2.09 -18.82 10.97
C GLU A 42 -1.26 -18.34 12.17
N LYS A 43 -0.13 -17.69 11.91
CA LYS A 43 0.71 -17.04 12.94
C LYS A 43 0.10 -15.76 13.51
N GLY A 44 -1.10 -15.36 13.10
CA GLY A 44 -1.78 -14.16 13.57
C GLY A 44 -1.13 -12.84 13.12
N ARG A 45 -0.17 -12.88 12.21
CA ARG A 45 0.61 -11.71 11.77
C ARG A 45 -0.20 -10.67 10.99
N ALA A 46 -1.42 -11.02 10.57
CA ALA A 46 -2.37 -10.09 9.95
C ALA A 46 -3.08 -9.18 10.95
N GLY A 47 -3.03 -9.49 12.25
CA GLY A 47 -3.74 -8.71 13.27
C GLY A 47 -5.24 -8.61 12.98
N GLU A 48 -5.80 -7.41 13.08
CA GLU A 48 -7.22 -7.12 12.90
C GLU A 48 -7.65 -7.02 11.43
N MET A 49 -6.76 -7.23 10.46
CA MET A 49 -7.06 -7.16 9.02
C MET A 49 -7.84 -8.39 8.53
N LYS A 50 -9.09 -8.55 9.02
CA LYS A 50 -9.98 -9.70 8.70
C LYS A 50 -10.19 -9.93 7.20
N TYR A 51 -10.13 -8.87 6.40
CA TYR A 51 -10.27 -8.95 4.94
C TYR A 51 -9.15 -9.78 4.27
N LEU A 52 -7.98 -9.93 4.91
CA LEU A 52 -6.92 -10.82 4.45
C LEU A 52 -7.23 -12.30 4.72
N GLN A 53 -8.11 -12.57 5.69
CA GLN A 53 -8.51 -13.92 6.09
C GLN A 53 -9.73 -14.43 5.33
N ALA A 54 -10.24 -13.65 4.35
CA ALA A 54 -11.42 -14.01 3.57
C ALA A 54 -11.23 -15.36 2.86
N ARG A 55 -12.26 -16.23 2.97
CA ARG A 55 -12.27 -17.57 2.40
C ARG A 55 -13.34 -17.70 1.33
N ASP A 56 -13.16 -18.65 0.43
CA ASP A 56 -14.16 -19.05 -0.56
C ASP A 56 -15.19 -20.02 0.05
N ALA A 57 -16.09 -20.54 -0.77
CA ALA A 57 -17.13 -21.46 -0.34
C ALA A 57 -16.56 -22.82 0.16
N GLU A 58 -15.39 -23.20 -0.30
CA GLU A 58 -14.67 -24.41 0.10
C GLU A 58 -13.75 -24.20 1.33
N GLY A 59 -13.80 -23.01 1.95
CA GLY A 59 -12.99 -22.68 3.12
C GLY A 59 -11.53 -22.32 2.84
N ARG A 60 -11.11 -22.20 1.59
CA ARG A 60 -9.73 -21.88 1.19
C ARG A 60 -9.52 -20.36 1.24
N LEU A 61 -8.34 -19.91 1.66
CA LEU A 61 -7.98 -18.49 1.64
C LEU A 61 -7.99 -17.95 0.21
N LYS A 62 -8.80 -16.92 -0.03
CA LYS A 62 -8.95 -16.32 -1.38
C LYS A 62 -7.62 -15.80 -1.93
N ARG A 63 -6.77 -15.21 -1.09
CA ARG A 63 -5.48 -14.62 -1.49
C ARG A 63 -4.35 -15.65 -1.65
N ALA A 64 -4.55 -16.90 -1.23
CA ALA A 64 -3.53 -17.94 -1.38
C ALA A 64 -3.35 -18.40 -2.83
N SER A 65 -4.41 -18.32 -3.64
CA SER A 65 -4.32 -18.64 -5.07
C SER A 65 -5.33 -17.84 -5.89
N LEU A 66 -4.91 -17.31 -7.03
CA LEU A 66 -5.81 -16.64 -7.97
C LEU A 66 -6.91 -17.60 -8.48
N ARG A 67 -6.62 -18.89 -8.55
CA ARG A 67 -7.58 -19.92 -8.99
C ARG A 67 -8.81 -20.03 -8.08
N HIS A 68 -8.70 -19.65 -6.81
CA HIS A 68 -9.82 -19.64 -5.86
C HIS A 68 -10.88 -18.58 -6.19
N VAL A 69 -10.50 -17.49 -6.85
CA VAL A 69 -11.38 -16.32 -7.06
C VAL A 69 -11.63 -15.98 -8.52
N ALA A 70 -10.70 -16.28 -9.40
CA ALA A 70 -10.79 -15.99 -10.82
C ALA A 70 -10.25 -17.17 -11.67
N PRO A 71 -10.89 -18.36 -11.63
CA PRO A 71 -10.43 -19.54 -12.38
C PRO A 71 -10.45 -19.30 -13.90
N TRP A 72 -11.21 -18.31 -14.36
CA TRP A 72 -11.33 -17.89 -15.76
C TRP A 72 -10.14 -17.02 -16.22
N ALA A 73 -9.36 -16.44 -15.32
CA ALA A 73 -8.23 -15.59 -15.69
C ALA A 73 -7.12 -16.43 -16.34
N ARG A 74 -6.53 -15.89 -17.39
CA ARG A 74 -5.39 -16.48 -18.10
C ARG A 74 -4.13 -15.64 -17.98
N SER A 75 -4.28 -14.33 -17.75
CA SER A 75 -3.17 -13.41 -17.55
C SER A 75 -3.51 -12.35 -16.51
N VAL A 76 -2.47 -11.81 -15.88
CA VAL A 76 -2.53 -10.72 -14.93
C VAL A 76 -1.67 -9.58 -15.45
N ILE A 77 -2.31 -8.48 -15.83
CA ILE A 77 -1.61 -7.25 -16.22
C ILE A 77 -1.38 -6.46 -14.92
N VAL A 78 -0.12 -6.17 -14.61
CA VAL A 78 0.25 -5.38 -13.46
C VAL A 78 0.79 -4.04 -13.94
N CYS A 79 0.21 -2.98 -13.40
CA CYS A 79 0.58 -1.60 -13.70
C CYS A 79 1.08 -0.92 -12.44
N ALA A 80 1.99 0.04 -12.60
CA ALA A 80 2.40 0.88 -11.49
C ALA A 80 2.56 2.33 -11.92
N VAL A 81 2.32 3.23 -10.95
CA VAL A 81 2.61 4.67 -11.08
C VAL A 81 3.43 5.14 -9.89
N ASN A 82 4.30 6.09 -10.14
CA ASN A 82 5.15 6.71 -9.14
C ASN A 82 4.37 7.77 -8.35
N TYR A 83 4.47 7.73 -7.01
CA TYR A 83 3.93 8.77 -6.13
C TYR A 83 5.02 9.52 -5.35
N ASN A 84 6.30 9.31 -5.66
CA ASN A 84 7.39 10.00 -5.00
C ASN A 84 7.29 11.52 -5.23
N THR A 85 7.71 12.29 -4.24
CA THR A 85 7.77 13.76 -4.29
C THR A 85 9.13 14.24 -3.79
N GLN A 86 9.47 15.50 -4.05
CA GLN A 86 10.71 16.12 -3.55
C GLN A 86 10.65 16.51 -2.07
N GLN A 87 9.56 16.16 -1.37
CA GLN A 87 9.40 16.43 0.06
C GLN A 87 10.36 15.58 0.92
N PRO A 88 10.71 16.02 2.13
CA PRO A 88 11.65 15.32 3.00
C PRO A 88 11.19 13.89 3.34
N TYR A 89 12.12 13.07 3.78
CA TYR A 89 11.83 11.75 4.34
C TYR A 89 11.38 11.86 5.80
N SER A 90 10.68 10.82 6.29
CA SER A 90 10.25 10.78 7.70
C SER A 90 11.44 10.78 8.66
N THR A 91 12.54 10.20 8.23
CA THR A 91 13.81 10.16 8.96
C THR A 91 14.50 11.51 9.06
N ASP A 92 14.12 12.49 8.23
CA ASP A 92 14.68 13.85 8.23
C ASP A 92 13.83 14.84 9.04
N ALA A 93 12.64 14.42 9.50
CA ALA A 93 11.70 15.27 10.22
C ALA A 93 12.20 15.58 11.65
N SER A 94 12.74 16.77 11.87
CA SER A 94 13.37 17.19 13.12
C SER A 94 12.46 17.96 14.08
N ASP A 95 11.43 18.68 13.58
CA ASP A 95 10.53 19.48 14.42
C ASP A 95 9.70 18.59 15.35
N PRO A 96 9.88 18.66 16.69
CA PRO A 96 9.18 17.79 17.64
C PRO A 96 7.68 18.09 17.73
N GLY A 97 7.23 19.26 17.31
CA GLY A 97 5.81 19.64 17.31
C GLY A 97 5.03 19.12 16.11
N ARG A 98 5.69 18.36 15.22
CA ARG A 98 5.07 17.88 13.99
C ARG A 98 5.01 16.36 13.93
N GLY A 99 3.91 15.85 13.36
CA GLY A 99 3.69 14.43 13.14
C GLY A 99 4.04 13.98 11.71
N TRP A 100 4.04 12.69 11.47
CA TRP A 100 4.27 12.11 10.15
C TRP A 100 3.03 11.41 9.62
N ILE A 101 2.63 11.80 8.42
CA ILE A 101 1.68 11.08 7.58
C ILE A 101 2.51 10.45 6.45
N SER A 102 2.33 9.16 6.20
CA SER A 102 3.06 8.45 5.14
C SER A 102 2.83 9.10 3.78
N ARG A 103 3.89 9.18 2.99
CA ARG A 103 3.97 9.84 1.67
C ARG A 103 2.84 9.43 0.72
N TYR A 104 2.43 8.17 0.72
CA TYR A 104 1.38 7.68 -0.16
C TYR A 104 0.01 8.34 0.09
N ALA A 105 -0.21 8.89 1.29
CA ALA A 105 -1.47 9.52 1.68
C ALA A 105 -1.49 11.05 1.47
N TRP A 106 -0.44 11.64 0.92
CA TRP A 106 -0.38 13.09 0.66
C TRP A 106 -1.15 13.51 -0.59
N SER A 107 -1.43 12.60 -1.51
CA SER A 107 -1.97 12.86 -2.85
C SER A 107 -3.19 13.77 -2.88
N GLN A 108 -3.28 14.63 -3.91
CA GLN A 108 -4.42 15.51 -4.16
C GLN A 108 -5.72 14.72 -4.36
N GLN A 109 -5.63 13.53 -4.96
CA GLN A 109 -6.74 12.62 -5.17
C GLN A 109 -6.45 11.27 -4.53
N ASP A 110 -7.50 10.50 -4.23
CA ASP A 110 -7.34 9.14 -3.76
C ASP A 110 -6.73 8.28 -4.88
N TYR A 111 -5.59 7.66 -4.59
CA TYR A 111 -4.88 6.85 -5.56
C TYR A 111 -5.71 5.67 -6.07
N HIS A 112 -6.63 5.15 -5.25
CA HIS A 112 -7.54 4.08 -5.68
C HIS A 112 -8.39 4.52 -6.86
N ASP A 113 -8.99 5.71 -6.78
CA ASP A 113 -9.85 6.25 -7.83
C ASP A 113 -9.02 6.59 -9.08
N VAL A 114 -7.87 7.24 -8.90
CA VAL A 114 -6.98 7.62 -10.01
C VAL A 114 -6.53 6.40 -10.80
N LEU A 115 -5.97 5.39 -10.11
CA LEU A 115 -5.49 4.19 -10.78
C LEU A 115 -6.63 3.39 -11.38
N LEU A 116 -7.73 3.20 -10.65
CA LEU A 116 -8.86 2.43 -11.15
C LEU A 116 -9.44 3.04 -12.45
N ASN A 117 -9.51 4.37 -12.54
CA ASN A 117 -9.93 5.05 -13.77
C ASN A 117 -8.94 4.82 -14.92
N LYS A 118 -7.63 4.88 -14.67
CA LYS A 118 -6.60 4.54 -15.66
C LYS A 118 -6.74 3.08 -16.13
N LEU A 119 -6.91 2.12 -15.20
CA LEU A 119 -7.11 0.71 -15.53
C LEU A 119 -8.38 0.46 -16.36
N ARG A 120 -9.50 1.11 -16.02
CA ARG A 120 -10.75 1.03 -16.80
C ARG A 120 -10.58 1.55 -18.23
N THR A 121 -9.77 2.58 -18.43
CA THR A 121 -9.43 3.07 -19.76
C THR A 121 -8.64 1.99 -20.55
N VAL A 122 -7.72 1.29 -19.89
CA VAL A 122 -7.00 0.16 -20.51
C VAL A 122 -7.97 -0.97 -20.85
N GLU A 123 -8.90 -1.33 -19.95
CA GLU A 123 -9.92 -2.35 -20.23
C GLU A 123 -10.79 -2.00 -21.44
N ALA A 124 -11.21 -0.74 -21.56
CA ALA A 124 -11.99 -0.27 -22.72
C ALA A 124 -11.21 -0.43 -24.04
N LYS A 125 -9.93 -0.06 -24.03
CA LYS A 125 -9.04 -0.28 -25.20
C LYS A 125 -8.86 -1.76 -25.50
N LEU A 126 -8.72 -2.64 -24.50
CA LEU A 126 -8.65 -4.09 -24.69
C LEU A 126 -9.91 -4.62 -25.40
N ARG A 127 -11.10 -4.19 -24.98
CA ARG A 127 -12.37 -4.58 -25.59
C ARG A 127 -12.44 -4.14 -27.06
N THR A 128 -12.03 -2.93 -27.37
CA THR A 128 -12.01 -2.42 -28.76
C THR A 128 -11.07 -3.24 -29.63
N VAL A 129 -9.85 -3.56 -29.15
CA VAL A 129 -8.87 -4.35 -29.90
C VAL A 129 -9.35 -5.78 -30.12
N THR A 130 -10.05 -6.40 -29.16
CA THR A 130 -10.63 -7.73 -29.33
C THR A 130 -11.80 -7.73 -30.30
N GLN A 131 -12.67 -6.73 -30.27
CA GLN A 131 -13.86 -6.63 -31.15
C GLN A 131 -13.51 -6.31 -32.60
N SER A 132 -12.44 -5.55 -32.85
CA SER A 132 -11.98 -5.19 -34.19
C SER A 132 -11.35 -6.33 -34.99
N GLY A 133 -11.43 -7.57 -34.50
CA GLY A 133 -10.89 -8.76 -35.17
C GLY A 133 -9.36 -8.88 -35.13
N VAL A 134 -8.66 -7.92 -34.54
CA VAL A 134 -7.20 -7.98 -34.38
C VAL A 134 -6.79 -9.15 -33.47
N LEU A 135 -7.68 -9.56 -32.56
CA LEU A 135 -7.43 -10.64 -31.58
C LEU A 135 -8.28 -11.90 -31.80
N SER A 136 -9.18 -11.93 -32.80
CA SER A 136 -10.10 -13.07 -33.00
C SER A 136 -9.48 -14.33 -33.62
N ASN A 137 -8.18 -14.28 -33.97
CA ASN A 137 -7.54 -15.34 -34.76
C ASN A 137 -6.56 -16.23 -33.97
N GLY A 138 -6.84 -16.57 -32.73
CA GLY A 138 -5.93 -17.37 -31.89
C GLY A 138 -6.53 -18.64 -31.27
N GLN A 139 -7.66 -19.17 -31.75
CA GLN A 139 -8.15 -20.49 -31.31
C GLN A 139 -8.12 -21.51 -32.44
N ALA A 140 -7.46 -22.63 -32.17
CA ALA A 140 -7.35 -23.75 -33.06
C ALA A 140 -8.72 -24.18 -33.58
N LYS A 141 -8.83 -24.35 -34.89
CA LYS A 141 -9.92 -25.07 -35.50
C LYS A 141 -9.83 -26.54 -35.07
N ASN A 142 -10.67 -26.92 -34.13
CA ASN A 142 -11.11 -28.32 -34.07
C ASN A 142 -12.30 -28.46 -35.04
N GLU A 143 -12.14 -29.25 -36.03
CA GLU A 143 -13.08 -29.41 -37.18
C GLU A 143 -14.43 -30.05 -36.81
N ASP A 144 -14.71 -30.34 -35.53
CA ASP A 144 -15.90 -31.11 -35.10
C ASP A 144 -16.85 -30.41 -34.12
N ALA A 145 -16.86 -29.08 -34.01
CA ALA A 145 -17.85 -28.42 -33.16
C ALA A 145 -18.49 -27.22 -33.84
N GLY A 146 -19.79 -27.34 -34.11
CA GLY A 146 -20.61 -26.25 -34.64
C GLY A 146 -20.62 -25.03 -33.74
N SER A 147 -20.67 -23.84 -34.39
CA SER A 147 -20.91 -22.49 -33.83
C SER A 147 -20.00 -22.09 -32.68
N TYR A 148 -18.86 -21.51 -33.01
CA TYR A 148 -18.02 -20.79 -32.01
C TYR A 148 -18.63 -19.40 -31.71
N CYS A 149 -19.28 -19.28 -30.56
CA CYS A 149 -19.36 -17.97 -29.89
C CYS A 149 -17.94 -17.56 -29.52
N ALA A 150 -17.44 -16.41 -30.01
CA ALA A 150 -16.23 -15.79 -29.52
C ALA A 150 -16.41 -15.60 -28.01
N ALA A 151 -15.60 -16.29 -27.19
CA ALA A 151 -15.72 -16.20 -25.74
C ALA A 151 -15.58 -14.73 -25.35
N GLU A 152 -16.59 -14.20 -24.69
CA GLU A 152 -16.63 -12.80 -24.27
C GLU A 152 -15.40 -12.47 -23.41
N LEU A 153 -14.67 -11.39 -23.75
CA LEU A 153 -13.53 -10.92 -22.97
C LEU A 153 -13.97 -10.58 -21.55
N ARG A 154 -13.48 -11.31 -20.58
CA ARG A 154 -13.66 -11.03 -19.16
C ARG A 154 -12.45 -10.28 -18.64
N THR A 155 -12.72 -9.20 -17.91
CA THR A 155 -11.72 -8.39 -17.22
C THR A 155 -12.21 -8.05 -15.82
N TRP A 156 -11.27 -7.89 -14.89
CA TRP A 156 -11.53 -7.41 -13.55
C TRP A 156 -10.37 -6.56 -13.07
N SER A 157 -10.59 -5.25 -12.97
CA SER A 157 -9.60 -4.28 -12.51
C SER A 157 -9.81 -3.90 -11.05
N TYR A 158 -8.73 -3.77 -10.31
CA TYR A 158 -8.75 -3.27 -8.95
C TYR A 158 -7.39 -2.69 -8.53
N VAL A 159 -7.43 -1.95 -7.43
CA VAL A 159 -6.28 -1.34 -6.78
C VAL A 159 -6.38 -1.66 -5.30
N ASP A 160 -5.42 -2.40 -4.74
CA ASP A 160 -5.28 -2.73 -3.31
C ASP A 160 -6.46 -3.50 -2.66
N THR A 161 -7.66 -3.43 -3.21
CA THR A 161 -8.88 -4.01 -2.64
C THR A 161 -9.21 -5.41 -3.19
N GLY A 162 -8.44 -5.92 -4.15
CA GLY A 162 -8.67 -7.21 -4.77
C GLY A 162 -8.24 -8.41 -3.93
N PRO A 163 -8.67 -9.61 -4.29
CA PRO A 163 -8.36 -10.85 -3.58
C PRO A 163 -7.02 -11.46 -4.01
N LEU A 164 -6.03 -10.66 -4.28
CA LEU A 164 -4.74 -11.05 -4.82
C LEU A 164 -3.62 -10.47 -3.96
N VAL A 165 -2.45 -11.08 -3.97
CA VAL A 165 -1.22 -10.51 -3.41
C VAL A 165 -0.48 -9.80 -4.54
N GLU A 166 -0.84 -8.53 -4.81
CA GLU A 166 -0.39 -7.76 -5.98
C GLU A 166 1.14 -7.74 -6.12
N ARG A 167 1.87 -7.67 -5.02
CA ARG A 167 3.34 -7.62 -5.01
C ARG A 167 3.96 -8.87 -5.61
N VAL A 168 3.36 -10.05 -5.41
CA VAL A 168 3.83 -11.29 -6.03
C VAL A 168 3.67 -11.19 -7.53
N TYR A 169 2.50 -10.82 -8.01
CA TYR A 169 2.27 -10.68 -9.47
C TYR A 169 3.11 -9.56 -10.08
N ALA A 170 3.38 -8.47 -9.35
CA ALA A 170 4.28 -7.42 -9.82
C ALA A 170 5.71 -7.92 -10.05
N LYS A 171 6.21 -8.83 -9.18
CA LYS A 171 7.50 -9.51 -9.38
C LYS A 171 7.49 -10.33 -10.66
N TYR A 172 6.48 -11.17 -10.84
CA TYR A 172 6.39 -12.07 -11.99
C TYR A 172 5.95 -11.37 -13.29
N ALA A 173 5.44 -10.15 -13.20
CA ALA A 173 5.22 -9.26 -14.33
C ALA A 173 6.46 -8.42 -14.70
N GLY A 174 7.58 -8.58 -14.01
CA GLY A 174 8.79 -7.80 -14.26
C GLY A 174 8.72 -6.32 -13.87
N VAL A 175 7.66 -5.90 -13.15
CA VAL A 175 7.47 -4.52 -12.68
C VAL A 175 8.53 -4.13 -11.63
N GLY A 176 8.89 -5.08 -10.77
CA GLY A 176 9.92 -4.90 -9.75
C GLY A 176 10.08 -6.17 -8.92
N TRP A 177 11.09 -6.21 -8.06
CA TRP A 177 11.28 -7.32 -7.12
C TRP A 177 10.67 -7.02 -5.75
N ILE A 178 10.34 -8.05 -5.00
CA ILE A 178 9.94 -7.91 -3.61
C ILE A 178 11.20 -7.64 -2.79
N GLY A 179 11.28 -6.48 -2.15
CA GLY A 179 12.39 -6.13 -1.26
C GLY A 179 12.34 -6.85 0.08
N LYS A 180 13.45 -6.85 0.82
CA LYS A 180 13.51 -7.40 2.20
C LYS A 180 12.51 -6.72 3.15
N ASN A 181 12.08 -5.48 2.84
CA ASN A 181 11.02 -4.75 3.52
C ASN A 181 9.60 -5.09 3.02
N THR A 182 9.45 -6.10 2.18
CA THR A 182 8.21 -6.55 1.55
C THR A 182 7.56 -5.57 0.57
N CYS A 183 8.16 -4.41 0.28
CA CYS A 183 7.70 -3.51 -0.79
C CYS A 183 8.16 -3.99 -2.17
N ILE A 184 7.46 -3.55 -3.22
CA ILE A 184 7.98 -3.69 -4.58
C ILE A 184 9.03 -2.61 -4.83
N LEU A 185 10.15 -3.03 -5.37
CA LEU A 185 11.29 -2.19 -5.73
C LEU A 185 11.54 -2.27 -7.23
N ASN A 186 11.67 -1.12 -7.87
CA ASN A 186 12.08 -1.02 -9.26
C ASN A 186 13.45 -0.33 -9.33
N GLN A 187 14.31 -0.80 -10.23
CA GLN A 187 15.68 -0.28 -10.33
C GLN A 187 15.75 1.21 -10.69
N GLN A 188 14.78 1.71 -11.45
CA GLN A 188 14.73 3.10 -11.91
C GLN A 188 13.82 3.98 -11.04
N MET A 189 12.72 3.41 -10.55
CA MET A 189 11.63 4.14 -9.89
C MET A 189 11.66 4.02 -8.37
N GLY A 190 12.53 3.19 -7.79
CA GLY A 190 12.51 2.91 -6.35
C GLY A 190 11.28 2.10 -5.92
N SER A 191 10.76 2.37 -4.72
CA SER A 191 9.60 1.67 -4.15
C SER A 191 8.37 2.55 -3.94
N TRP A 192 8.41 3.82 -4.35
CA TRP A 192 7.29 4.76 -4.23
C TRP A 192 6.27 4.52 -5.34
N LEU A 193 5.69 3.32 -5.37
CA LEU A 193 4.85 2.83 -6.46
C LEU A 193 3.48 2.42 -5.94
N PHE A 194 2.41 2.99 -6.51
CA PHE A 194 1.08 2.41 -6.44
C PHE A 194 0.94 1.30 -7.48
N LEU A 195 0.33 0.20 -7.09
CA LEU A 195 0.06 -0.94 -7.97
C LEU A 195 -1.41 -0.99 -8.35
N GLY A 196 -1.67 -1.31 -9.60
CA GLY A 196 -2.99 -1.62 -10.10
C GLY A 196 -2.96 -2.88 -10.95
N VAL A 197 -4.05 -3.65 -10.95
CA VAL A 197 -4.10 -4.97 -11.57
C VAL A 197 -5.33 -5.09 -12.46
N ILE A 198 -5.15 -5.70 -13.64
CA ILE A 198 -6.22 -6.17 -14.50
C ILE A 198 -6.09 -7.68 -14.66
N LEU A 199 -7.05 -8.44 -14.15
CA LEU A 199 -7.22 -9.84 -14.49
C LEU A 199 -7.91 -9.92 -15.87
N THR A 200 -7.46 -10.82 -16.72
CA THR A 200 -8.08 -10.98 -18.05
C THR A 200 -8.17 -12.44 -18.47
N SER A 201 -9.25 -12.78 -19.18
CA SER A 201 -9.38 -14.07 -19.86
C SER A 201 -8.54 -14.15 -21.15
N LEU A 202 -7.93 -13.04 -21.56
CA LEU A 202 -7.03 -13.00 -22.68
C LEU A 202 -5.70 -13.64 -22.31
N GLU A 203 -5.22 -14.54 -23.15
CA GLU A 203 -3.88 -15.09 -23.04
C GLU A 203 -2.86 -14.08 -23.56
N LEU A 204 -1.94 -13.68 -22.72
CA LEU A 204 -0.87 -12.72 -23.02
C LEU A 204 0.47 -13.40 -22.75
N LYS A 205 1.51 -12.97 -23.44
CA LYS A 205 2.86 -13.47 -23.16
C LYS A 205 3.35 -12.89 -21.82
N PRO A 206 3.67 -13.73 -20.83
CA PRO A 206 4.23 -13.27 -19.57
C PRO A 206 5.60 -12.63 -19.75
N ASP A 207 5.90 -11.64 -18.91
CA ASP A 207 7.24 -11.10 -18.77
C ASP A 207 8.13 -12.02 -17.93
N LEU A 208 9.43 -11.74 -17.94
CA LEU A 208 10.36 -12.41 -17.04
C LEU A 208 10.27 -11.77 -15.64
N PRO A 209 10.33 -12.58 -14.57
CA PRO A 209 10.36 -12.08 -13.22
C PRO A 209 11.51 -11.10 -12.99
N ALA A 210 11.25 -10.02 -12.25
CA ALA A 210 12.29 -9.09 -11.86
C ALA A 210 13.29 -9.77 -10.90
N PRO A 211 14.61 -9.73 -11.18
CA PRO A 211 15.61 -10.32 -10.31
C PRO A 211 15.73 -9.52 -9.01
N ASP A 212 15.95 -10.22 -7.90
CA ASP A 212 16.23 -9.59 -6.61
C ASP A 212 17.57 -8.84 -6.64
N ARG A 213 17.55 -7.61 -6.17
CA ARG A 213 18.73 -6.74 -6.11
C ARG A 213 18.99 -6.18 -4.69
N CYS A 214 18.38 -6.75 -3.66
CA CYS A 214 18.65 -6.36 -2.27
C CYS A 214 20.06 -6.79 -1.81
N GLY A 215 20.60 -7.86 -2.36
CA GLY A 215 21.93 -8.37 -2.02
C GLY A 215 22.10 -8.58 -0.50
N THR A 216 23.22 -8.14 0.05
CA THR A 216 23.54 -8.24 1.48
C THR A 216 22.93 -7.12 2.34
N CYS A 217 22.31 -6.08 1.73
CA CYS A 217 21.77 -4.93 2.46
C CYS A 217 20.66 -5.33 3.45
N THR A 218 20.72 -4.79 4.68
CA THR A 218 19.75 -5.02 5.77
C THR A 218 19.18 -3.73 6.35
N ARG A 219 19.50 -2.57 5.78
CA ARG A 219 19.13 -1.24 6.31
C ARG A 219 17.67 -1.07 6.71
N CYS A 220 16.73 -1.61 5.91
CA CYS A 220 15.31 -1.52 6.21
C CYS A 220 14.91 -2.34 7.44
N ILE A 221 15.57 -3.47 7.69
CA ILE A 221 15.34 -4.34 8.85
C ILE A 221 15.89 -3.64 10.09
N GLU A 222 17.15 -3.18 10.04
CA GLU A 222 17.83 -2.50 11.15
C GLU A 222 17.16 -1.17 11.54
N ALA A 223 16.57 -0.46 10.58
CA ALA A 223 15.90 0.81 10.83
C ALA A 223 14.46 0.67 11.34
N CYS A 224 13.89 -0.53 11.37
CA CYS A 224 12.51 -0.73 11.83
C CYS A 224 12.43 -0.59 13.35
N PRO A 225 11.85 0.49 13.90
CA PRO A 225 11.95 0.75 15.34
C PRO A 225 11.09 -0.18 16.20
N THR A 226 10.16 -0.91 15.57
CA THR A 226 9.25 -1.84 16.23
C THR A 226 9.60 -3.29 15.98
N ASP A 227 10.73 -3.58 15.31
CA ASP A 227 11.13 -4.92 14.87
C ASP A 227 10.03 -5.67 14.10
N ALA A 228 9.19 -4.94 13.37
CA ALA A 228 8.14 -5.54 12.55
C ALA A 228 8.70 -6.37 11.39
N LEU A 229 9.90 -6.04 10.90
CA LEU A 229 10.63 -6.82 9.91
C LEU A 229 11.48 -7.88 10.63
N LEU A 230 10.92 -9.09 10.78
CA LEU A 230 11.53 -10.20 11.50
C LEU A 230 12.79 -10.77 10.82
N GLY A 231 13.01 -10.40 9.59
CA GLY A 231 14.09 -10.83 8.72
C GLY A 231 13.77 -10.51 7.26
N PRO A 232 14.65 -10.90 6.32
CA PRO A 232 14.39 -10.68 4.90
C PRO A 232 13.05 -11.27 4.46
N TYR A 233 12.18 -10.43 3.87
CA TYR A 233 10.87 -10.80 3.32
C TYR A 233 9.82 -11.26 4.35
N GLN A 234 10.10 -11.09 5.65
CA GLN A 234 9.21 -11.50 6.73
C GLN A 234 8.73 -10.28 7.51
N LEU A 235 7.42 -10.05 7.49
CA LEU A 235 6.76 -8.96 8.19
C LEU A 235 5.77 -9.51 9.21
N ASP A 236 5.86 -9.04 10.46
CA ASP A 236 4.77 -9.11 11.42
C ASP A 236 4.01 -7.78 11.35
N ALA A 237 2.83 -7.80 10.72
CA ALA A 237 2.06 -6.57 10.57
C ALA A 237 1.58 -6.04 11.92
N THR A 238 1.37 -6.89 12.94
CA THR A 238 0.88 -6.46 14.26
C THR A 238 1.83 -5.49 14.97
N ARG A 239 3.10 -5.50 14.61
CA ARG A 239 4.14 -4.58 15.11
C ARG A 239 4.42 -3.42 14.15
N CYS A 240 3.97 -3.50 12.88
CA CYS A 240 4.26 -2.47 11.89
C CYS A 240 3.52 -1.17 12.20
N ILE A 241 4.25 -0.04 12.24
CA ILE A 241 3.67 1.29 12.50
C ILE A 241 2.53 1.60 11.51
N SER A 242 2.64 1.19 10.25
CA SER A 242 1.54 1.36 9.28
C SER A 242 0.27 0.64 9.75
N TYR A 243 0.38 -0.60 10.20
CA TYR A 243 -0.77 -1.32 10.76
C TYR A 243 -1.30 -0.66 12.03
N LEU A 244 -0.42 -0.33 12.97
CA LEU A 244 -0.80 0.28 14.25
C LEU A 244 -1.54 1.59 14.07
N THR A 245 -1.13 2.41 13.12
CA THR A 245 -1.71 3.72 12.87
C THR A 245 -2.93 3.71 11.95
N ILE A 246 -3.10 2.69 11.10
CA ILE A 246 -4.17 2.64 10.09
C ILE A 246 -5.26 1.62 10.44
N GLU A 247 -4.85 0.39 10.79
CA GLU A 247 -5.75 -0.76 10.89
C GLU A 247 -6.15 -1.09 12.33
N LYS A 248 -5.21 -0.95 13.27
CA LYS A 248 -5.42 -1.24 14.69
C LYS A 248 -6.53 -0.35 15.25
N ARG A 249 -7.58 -0.98 15.78
CA ARG A 249 -8.64 -0.31 16.55
C ARG A 249 -8.28 -0.40 18.03
N GLY A 250 -8.91 0.24 18.91
CA GLY A 250 -8.57 0.20 20.35
C GLY A 250 -7.14 0.72 20.64
N GLU A 251 -6.62 0.31 21.78
CA GLU A 251 -5.35 0.76 22.32
C GLU A 251 -4.15 0.23 21.54
N ILE A 252 -3.10 1.06 21.44
CA ILE A 252 -1.79 0.62 20.97
C ILE A 252 -1.06 -0.04 22.15
N PRO A 253 -0.42 -1.22 21.95
CA PRO A 253 0.41 -1.83 22.99
C PRO A 253 1.45 -0.86 23.54
N GLU A 254 1.61 -0.83 24.86
CA GLU A 254 2.41 0.18 25.54
C GLU A 254 3.88 0.14 25.11
N ASP A 255 4.44 -1.08 24.94
CA ASP A 255 5.81 -1.29 24.47
C ASP A 255 6.07 -0.75 23.05
N LEU A 256 5.00 -0.52 22.26
CA LEU A 256 5.11 0.00 20.90
C LEU A 256 4.90 1.53 20.81
N ARG A 257 4.29 2.16 21.80
CA ARG A 257 3.93 3.59 21.74
C ARG A 257 5.14 4.50 21.61
N GLU A 258 6.18 4.26 22.40
CA GLU A 258 7.40 5.08 22.35
C GLU A 258 8.13 4.92 21.03
N VAL A 259 8.33 3.67 20.59
CA VAL A 259 9.09 3.37 19.37
C VAL A 259 8.36 3.71 18.07
N MET A 260 7.04 3.97 18.13
CA MET A 260 6.29 4.55 17.01
C MET A 260 6.74 5.97 16.67
N GLY A 261 7.42 6.66 17.60
CA GLY A 261 7.82 8.04 17.41
C GLY A 261 6.62 8.96 17.16
N ARG A 262 6.71 9.81 16.14
CA ARG A 262 5.67 10.79 15.81
C ARG A 262 4.87 10.42 14.55
N HIS A 263 4.75 9.13 14.24
CA HIS A 263 3.94 8.65 13.13
C HIS A 263 2.45 8.67 13.52
N VAL A 264 1.65 9.40 12.74
CA VAL A 264 0.22 9.54 12.97
C VAL A 264 -0.59 8.70 11.97
N PHE A 265 -0.08 8.52 10.77
CA PHE A 265 -0.72 7.71 9.74
C PHE A 265 0.33 7.07 8.81
N GLY A 266 0.42 5.75 8.80
CA GLY A 266 1.41 5.02 7.99
C GLY A 266 2.84 5.20 8.49
N CYS A 267 3.78 4.64 7.74
CA CYS A 267 5.21 4.70 8.06
C CYS A 267 6.04 4.50 6.79
N ASP A 268 7.05 5.35 6.60
CA ASP A 268 7.92 5.31 5.43
C ASP A 268 9.36 4.86 5.77
N ILE A 269 9.70 4.64 7.04
CA ILE A 269 11.09 4.42 7.51
C ILE A 269 11.84 3.39 6.66
N CYS A 270 11.26 2.21 6.43
CA CYS A 270 11.90 1.15 5.67
C CYS A 270 12.10 1.49 4.17
N GLN A 271 11.31 2.41 3.64
CA GLN A 271 11.45 2.96 2.29
C GLN A 271 12.45 4.13 2.27
N ASP A 272 12.43 5.02 3.28
CA ASP A 272 13.32 6.18 3.40
C ASP A 272 14.79 5.76 3.45
N VAL A 273 15.12 4.72 4.22
CA VAL A 273 16.49 4.21 4.35
C VAL A 273 16.95 3.34 3.18
N CYS A 274 16.04 2.98 2.25
CA CYS A 274 16.34 2.10 1.14
C CYS A 274 17.25 2.78 0.11
N PRO A 275 18.42 2.21 -0.23
CA PRO A 275 19.33 2.81 -1.19
C PRO A 275 18.71 3.03 -2.59
N TRP A 276 17.73 2.19 -2.96
CA TRP A 276 17.04 2.30 -4.25
C TRP A 276 16.13 3.52 -4.35
N ASN A 277 15.73 4.11 -3.22
CA ASN A 277 14.89 5.31 -3.19
C ASN A 277 15.69 6.62 -3.29
N ARG A 278 17.01 6.60 -3.04
CA ARG A 278 17.84 7.82 -3.05
C ARG A 278 17.85 8.58 -4.38
N LYS A 279 17.68 7.85 -5.49
CA LYS A 279 17.66 8.39 -6.85
C LYS A 279 16.33 8.17 -7.56
N ALA A 280 15.31 7.75 -6.81
CA ALA A 280 13.96 7.59 -7.35
C ALA A 280 13.44 8.94 -7.85
N PRO A 281 12.95 9.03 -9.10
CA PRO A 281 12.43 10.27 -9.64
C PRO A 281 11.21 10.74 -8.87
N ALA A 282 11.00 12.05 -8.79
CA ALA A 282 9.73 12.58 -8.33
C ALA A 282 8.66 12.39 -9.41
N THR A 283 7.41 12.19 -9.00
CA THR A 283 6.29 12.10 -9.93
C THR A 283 5.99 13.42 -10.61
N GLY A 284 5.70 13.36 -11.90
CA GLY A 284 5.15 14.49 -12.66
C GLY A 284 3.62 14.56 -12.65
N ALA A 285 2.94 13.56 -12.06
CA ALA A 285 1.48 13.48 -12.05
C ALA A 285 0.88 14.48 -11.03
N PRO A 286 0.05 15.45 -11.48
CA PRO A 286 -0.53 16.45 -10.58
C PRO A 286 -1.43 15.85 -9.52
N GLU A 287 -2.14 14.77 -9.82
CA GLU A 287 -3.00 14.05 -8.90
C GLU A 287 -2.28 13.49 -7.67
N PHE A 288 -0.96 13.24 -7.77
CA PHE A 288 -0.13 12.71 -6.68
C PHE A 288 0.73 13.76 -5.98
N GLN A 289 0.62 15.03 -6.38
CA GLN A 289 1.28 16.09 -5.62
C GLN A 289 0.70 16.22 -4.21
N PRO A 290 1.50 16.62 -3.20
CA PRO A 290 1.02 16.74 -1.83
C PRO A 290 -0.10 17.77 -1.68
N ARG A 291 -1.13 17.42 -0.89
CA ARG A 291 -2.08 18.40 -0.37
C ARG A 291 -1.38 19.31 0.62
N GLU A 292 -1.70 20.58 0.56
CA GLU A 292 -1.20 21.55 1.54
C GLU A 292 -1.47 21.06 2.97
N GLY A 293 -0.47 21.19 3.85
CA GLY A 293 -0.56 20.86 5.27
C GLY A 293 -0.58 19.36 5.61
N LEU A 294 -0.40 18.45 4.64
CA LEU A 294 -0.27 17.01 4.94
C LEU A 294 1.18 16.54 5.06
N VAL A 295 2.12 17.31 4.55
CA VAL A 295 3.53 17.01 4.75
C VAL A 295 3.93 17.53 6.14
N ASN A 296 4.24 16.62 7.02
CA ASN A 296 4.72 16.93 8.36
C ASN A 296 3.79 17.91 9.14
N PRO A 297 2.50 17.56 9.34
CA PRO A 297 1.51 18.45 9.96
C PRO A 297 1.75 18.70 11.44
N ALA A 298 1.22 19.82 11.96
CA ALA A 298 1.26 20.13 13.39
C ALA A 298 0.47 19.07 14.19
N LEU A 299 1.04 18.60 15.30
CA LEU A 299 0.43 17.57 16.15
C LEU A 299 -0.82 18.08 16.84
N GLU A 300 -0.82 19.36 17.31
CA GLU A 300 -2.00 19.99 17.89
C GLU A 300 -3.18 20.00 16.94
N TRP A 301 -2.96 20.37 15.68
CA TRP A 301 -4.02 20.38 14.66
C TRP A 301 -4.64 18.99 14.45
N LEU A 302 -3.83 17.93 14.47
CA LEU A 302 -4.31 16.55 14.31
C LEU A 302 -5.07 16.06 15.55
N ALA A 303 -4.65 16.47 16.77
CA ALA A 303 -5.28 16.08 18.01
C ALA A 303 -6.63 16.78 18.22
N GLU A 304 -6.69 18.08 17.95
CA GLU A 304 -7.88 18.93 18.20
C GLU A 304 -8.88 18.94 17.03
N MET A 305 -8.59 18.23 15.93
CA MET A 305 -9.42 18.23 14.73
C MET A 305 -10.85 17.80 15.02
N GLU A 306 -11.81 18.61 14.59
CA GLU A 306 -13.24 18.33 14.70
C GLU A 306 -13.74 17.36 13.60
N ALA A 307 -14.86 16.70 13.88
CA ALA A 307 -15.42 15.69 12.96
C ALA A 307 -15.74 16.25 11.56
N GLU A 308 -16.21 17.49 11.48
CA GLU A 308 -16.49 18.16 10.22
C GLU A 308 -15.21 18.47 9.46
N GLN A 309 -14.20 19.03 10.13
CA GLN A 309 -12.88 19.29 9.56
C GLN A 309 -12.23 18.00 9.03
N PHE A 310 -12.35 16.90 9.79
CA PHE A 310 -11.85 15.59 9.36
C PHE A 310 -12.53 15.12 8.08
N ARG A 311 -13.87 15.20 8.00
CA ARG A 311 -14.62 14.79 6.80
C ARG A 311 -14.22 15.59 5.57
N ASP A 312 -14.08 16.90 5.73
CA ASP A 312 -13.76 17.79 4.61
C ASP A 312 -12.30 17.69 4.19
N ARG A 313 -11.39 17.71 5.17
CA ARG A 313 -9.95 17.67 4.90
C ARG A 313 -9.49 16.37 4.27
N PHE A 314 -10.09 15.25 4.66
CA PHE A 314 -9.71 13.91 4.19
C PHE A 314 -10.72 13.31 3.21
N ARG A 315 -11.60 14.12 2.63
CA ARG A 315 -12.47 13.68 1.52
C ARG A 315 -11.60 13.18 0.35
N GLY A 316 -11.88 11.95 -0.16
CA GLY A 316 -11.06 11.36 -1.22
C GLY A 316 -9.60 11.19 -0.80
N SER A 317 -9.36 10.69 0.42
CA SER A 317 -8.04 10.39 0.96
C SER A 317 -8.06 9.04 1.68
N PRO A 318 -7.00 8.23 1.60
CA PRO A 318 -6.88 6.97 2.33
C PRO A 318 -6.87 7.17 3.86
N ILE A 319 -6.61 8.38 4.36
CA ILE A 319 -6.60 8.70 5.80
C ILE A 319 -7.96 8.44 6.46
N LYS A 320 -9.06 8.52 5.72
CA LYS A 320 -10.40 8.16 6.21
C LYS A 320 -10.49 6.76 6.81
N ARG A 321 -9.64 5.83 6.38
CA ARG A 321 -9.62 4.45 6.87
C ARG A 321 -9.37 4.37 8.38
N THR A 322 -8.52 5.26 8.89
CA THR A 322 -8.18 5.32 10.32
C THR A 322 -9.32 5.85 11.19
N LYS A 323 -10.27 6.60 10.61
CA LYS A 323 -11.30 7.40 11.29
C LYS A 323 -10.68 8.51 12.14
N LEU A 324 -11.49 9.46 12.59
CA LEU A 324 -11.05 10.57 13.44
C LEU A 324 -10.44 10.06 14.76
N SER A 325 -11.11 9.12 15.43
CA SER A 325 -10.63 8.56 16.71
C SER A 325 -9.22 7.95 16.58
N GLY A 326 -8.95 7.23 15.49
CA GLY A 326 -7.62 6.67 15.25
C GLY A 326 -6.56 7.73 14.98
N VAL A 327 -6.87 8.78 14.18
CA VAL A 327 -5.94 9.91 13.97
C VAL A 327 -5.66 10.63 15.29
N ARG A 328 -6.69 10.92 16.08
CA ARG A 328 -6.59 11.57 17.39
C ARG A 328 -5.74 10.74 18.36
N ARG A 329 -6.04 9.45 18.53
CA ARG A 329 -5.23 8.52 19.34
C ARG A 329 -3.76 8.57 18.95
N ASN A 330 -3.47 8.47 17.66
CA ASN A 330 -2.10 8.46 17.15
C ASN A 330 -1.41 9.80 17.37
N ALA A 331 -2.13 10.93 17.20
CA ALA A 331 -1.61 12.27 17.46
C ALA A 331 -1.27 12.47 18.95
N LEU A 332 -2.12 12.00 19.87
CA LEU A 332 -1.85 12.09 21.32
C LEU A 332 -0.60 11.27 21.69
N ILE A 333 -0.42 10.07 21.16
CA ILE A 333 0.79 9.27 21.36
C ILE A 333 2.02 10.01 20.78
N ALA A 334 1.91 10.57 19.57
CA ALA A 334 2.97 11.35 18.94
C ALA A 334 3.35 12.60 19.76
N ILE A 335 2.38 13.27 20.38
CA ILE A 335 2.59 14.38 21.32
C ILE A 335 3.39 13.89 22.53
N GLY A 336 3.05 12.76 23.12
CA GLY A 336 3.83 12.15 24.21
C GLY A 336 5.29 11.91 23.82
N ASN A 337 5.52 11.46 22.59
CA ASN A 337 6.84 11.21 22.02
C ASN A 337 7.61 12.49 21.61
N SER A 338 6.93 13.62 21.51
CA SER A 338 7.56 14.90 21.14
C SER A 338 8.53 15.43 22.21
N GLY A 339 8.32 15.07 23.47
CA GLY A 339 9.04 15.63 24.60
C GLY A 339 8.71 17.09 24.91
N GLU A 340 7.74 17.69 24.20
CA GLU A 340 7.36 19.10 24.28
C GLU A 340 6.27 19.34 25.34
N GLY A 341 6.69 19.82 26.52
CA GLY A 341 5.76 20.04 27.61
C GLY A 341 4.68 21.10 27.36
N ARG A 342 4.79 21.91 26.31
CA ARG A 342 3.76 22.88 25.90
C ARG A 342 2.44 22.24 25.52
N PHE A 343 2.45 20.93 25.17
CA PHE A 343 1.25 20.19 24.79
C PHE A 343 0.41 19.65 25.97
N VAL A 344 0.90 19.75 27.20
CA VAL A 344 0.16 19.23 28.36
C VAL A 344 -1.26 19.79 28.43
N PRO A 345 -1.53 21.11 28.24
CA PRO A 345 -2.91 21.60 28.25
C PRO A 345 -3.83 21.00 27.20
N ILE A 346 -3.30 20.63 26.04
CA ILE A 346 -4.06 19.94 24.99
C ILE A 346 -4.41 18.51 25.45
N LEU A 347 -3.44 17.78 26.00
CA LEU A 347 -3.66 16.41 26.49
C LEU A 347 -4.68 16.36 27.62
N GLU A 348 -4.67 17.37 28.53
CA GLU A 348 -5.61 17.46 29.66
C GLU A 348 -7.08 17.52 29.20
N GLN A 349 -7.37 18.10 28.04
CA GLN A 349 -8.73 18.14 27.47
C GLN A 349 -9.28 16.75 27.15
N PHE A 350 -8.41 15.78 26.87
CA PHE A 350 -8.79 14.42 26.49
C PHE A 350 -8.78 13.41 27.63
N LEU A 351 -8.45 13.82 28.87
CA LEU A 351 -8.42 12.91 30.02
C LEU A 351 -9.79 12.32 30.37
N SER A 352 -10.85 13.04 30.05
CA SER A 352 -12.25 12.65 30.29
C SER A 352 -13.00 12.43 28.98
N ASP A 353 -12.29 12.12 27.87
CA ASP A 353 -12.93 11.79 26.60
C ASP A 353 -13.83 10.56 26.76
N GLU A 354 -14.99 10.56 26.09
CA GLU A 354 -15.96 9.46 26.12
C GLU A 354 -15.39 8.15 25.52
N ASP A 355 -14.43 8.28 24.58
CA ASP A 355 -13.69 7.13 24.05
C ASP A 355 -12.54 6.79 25.02
N PRO A 356 -12.60 5.64 25.72
CA PRO A 356 -11.59 5.25 26.69
C PRO A 356 -10.19 5.10 26.07
N VAL A 357 -10.11 4.80 24.78
CA VAL A 357 -8.85 4.69 24.04
C VAL A 357 -8.17 6.05 23.89
N ILE A 358 -8.96 7.11 23.67
CA ILE A 358 -8.46 8.48 23.60
C ILE A 358 -8.01 8.95 24.98
N ALA A 359 -8.85 8.75 26.02
CA ALA A 359 -8.51 9.14 27.38
C ALA A 359 -7.24 8.44 27.89
N GLU A 360 -7.06 7.17 27.53
CA GLU A 360 -5.88 6.40 27.90
C GLU A 360 -4.62 6.89 27.15
N ALA A 361 -4.70 7.16 25.85
CA ALA A 361 -3.61 7.73 25.08
C ALA A 361 -3.15 9.09 25.64
N ALA A 362 -4.10 9.93 26.08
CA ALA A 362 -3.81 11.21 26.72
C ALA A 362 -3.09 11.04 28.07
N ARG A 363 -3.56 10.12 28.93
CA ARG A 363 -2.88 9.80 30.22
C ARG A 363 -1.46 9.35 30.01
N TRP A 364 -1.24 8.39 29.11
CA TRP A 364 0.09 7.89 28.77
C TRP A 364 1.00 9.03 28.28
N ALA A 365 0.49 9.88 27.38
CA ALA A 365 1.26 10.99 26.81
C ALA A 365 1.69 12.02 27.89
N ILE A 366 0.81 12.36 28.85
CA ILE A 366 1.13 13.25 29.98
C ILE A 366 2.23 12.64 30.84
N GLU A 367 2.10 11.36 31.20
CA GLU A 367 3.10 10.67 32.01
C GLU A 367 4.46 10.66 31.32
N LYS A 368 4.49 10.32 30.04
CA LYS A 368 5.72 10.34 29.21
C LYS A 368 6.39 11.70 29.20
N LEU A 369 5.61 12.79 29.04
CA LEU A 369 6.15 14.16 29.07
C LEU A 369 6.67 14.56 30.45
N ARG A 370 6.06 14.10 31.55
CA ARG A 370 6.53 14.32 32.91
C ARG A 370 7.89 13.68 33.17
N ILE A 371 8.06 12.43 32.78
CA ILE A 371 9.33 11.71 32.91
C ILE A 371 10.44 12.40 32.11
N SER A 372 10.15 12.81 30.87
CA SER A 372 11.10 13.49 29.98
C SER A 372 11.58 14.87 30.57
N ARG A 373 10.72 15.57 31.32
CA ARG A 373 11.10 16.82 32.03
C ARG A 373 11.97 16.57 33.23
N GLY A 374 11.75 15.48 33.97
CA GLY A 374 12.57 15.08 35.11
C GLY A 374 14.04 14.83 34.72
N ASN A 375 14.24 14.10 33.62
CA ASN A 375 15.57 13.73 33.13
C ASN A 375 16.36 14.89 32.47
N ARG A 376 15.72 16.03 32.13
CA ARG A 376 16.42 17.22 31.62
C ARG A 376 16.91 18.16 32.72
N LYS A 377 16.56 17.90 33.99
CA LYS A 377 16.95 18.74 35.14
C LYS A 377 18.09 18.12 35.94
N THR A 378 18.53 16.92 35.59
CA THR A 378 19.73 16.25 36.13
C THR A 378 20.88 16.29 35.15
#